data_6f89a488d65365eff8279f3a471927e4
#
_entry.id   6f89a488d65365eff8279f3a471927e4
#
_cell.length_a   1.000
_cell.length_b   1.000
_cell.length_c   1.000
_cell.angle_alpha   90.00
_cell.angle_beta   90.00
_cell.angle_gamma   90.00
#
_symmetry.space_group_name_H-M   'P 1'
#
loop_
_entity.id
_entity.type
_entity.pdbx_description
1 polymer ?
#
loop_
_entity_poly.entity_id
_entity_poly.type
_entity_poly.pdbx_seq_one_letter_code
_entity_poly.pdbx_strand_id
1 'polypeptide(L)'
;VSINQRASEAPPTPTLPLRTAWLVLVVVVLADVMDLIDSSVANLAGPAIRADLGAGQVTVQWVLSAYTAAFALGLVTSGRLGDLLGRRRLFLLGMTGFTLASLACGLAPDAVFLIVARTLQGLFGSVMIPQGLALVKVVFPPQQLRRALAPVGPLMGLTMVGGPILAGWLLHLDLFGSQWRSIFLINVPFGLAALALGHRVLPRHGGEDRTARLDLTGVGLLTAASALLIVPLIQGRDLGWPAWTYGMLAGSVVLLALFVVSQRRTGHPVITPSLFRKRGFVVGLAVVAGFYASLSAFVLVVNLLLQQGLGWSPLRTGLTLIPWALGTAVAVLLAGAVLAEKLGRASLRLGLSIAVVGLLSLWWTVARQGADVTVWTLAPALLVTGFGSGLVFVPLVDFIIGDATPEEVGTGAGLLNAVQQFAGALGVAALGTVFFARVGSGSVSSYLGAAELVFGIAAALNVVTLLLVGLLPRHAQRAHG
;
A
#
# COMPACT_ATOMS: atom_id res chain seq x y z
N VAL A 1 48.18 -14.38 -33.48
CA VAL A 1 47.58 -15.21 -32.41
C VAL A 1 46.31 -14.51 -31.99
N SER A 2 45.17 -14.90 -32.61
CA SER A 2 43.86 -14.38 -32.32
C SER A 2 43.28 -15.17 -31.15
N ILE A 3 43.17 -14.52 -29.97
CA ILE A 3 42.51 -15.07 -28.83
C ILE A 3 41.00 -14.84 -29.04
N ASN A 4 40.32 -15.95 -29.32
CA ASN A 4 38.86 -16.05 -29.42
C ASN A 4 38.23 -15.67 -28.07
N GLN A 5 37.70 -14.45 -27.95
CA GLN A 5 36.76 -14.10 -26.89
C GLN A 5 35.44 -14.82 -27.20
N ARG A 6 35.29 -16.04 -26.71
CA ARG A 6 33.96 -16.62 -26.51
C ARG A 6 33.32 -15.84 -25.36
N ALA A 7 32.55 -14.83 -25.72
CA ALA A 7 31.56 -14.26 -24.79
C ALA A 7 30.74 -15.44 -24.26
N SER A 8 30.77 -15.63 -22.95
CA SER A 8 29.91 -16.56 -22.25
C SER A 8 28.46 -16.08 -22.42
N GLU A 9 27.82 -16.54 -23.50
CA GLU A 9 26.36 -16.41 -23.61
C GLU A 9 25.77 -17.18 -22.44
N ALA A 10 25.20 -16.44 -21.49
CA ALA A 10 24.34 -17.02 -20.46
C ALA A 10 23.28 -17.88 -21.15
N PRO A 11 23.02 -19.12 -20.68
CA PRO A 11 22.06 -20.00 -21.31
C PRO A 11 20.73 -19.28 -21.42
N PRO A 12 20.04 -19.35 -22.59
CA PRO A 12 18.76 -18.70 -22.78
C PRO A 12 17.79 -19.21 -21.71
N THR A 13 17.32 -18.30 -20.86
CA THR A 13 16.26 -18.61 -19.90
C THR A 13 15.10 -19.23 -20.67
N PRO A 14 14.60 -20.42 -20.27
CA PRO A 14 13.51 -21.07 -20.96
C PRO A 14 12.30 -20.13 -20.93
N THR A 15 12.01 -19.52 -22.08
CA THR A 15 10.83 -18.66 -22.24
C THR A 15 9.59 -19.55 -22.18
N LEU A 16 8.82 -19.39 -21.11
CA LEU A 16 7.50 -20.07 -21.03
C LEU A 16 6.63 -19.68 -22.24
N PRO A 17 5.78 -20.57 -22.73
CA PRO A 17 4.80 -20.22 -23.74
C PRO A 17 4.03 -18.96 -23.32
N LEU A 18 3.82 -18.03 -24.25
CA LEU A 18 3.19 -16.73 -23.94
C LEU A 18 1.85 -16.87 -23.20
N ARG A 19 1.07 -17.91 -23.53
CA ARG A 19 -0.19 -18.23 -22.81
C ARG A 19 0.06 -18.53 -21.35
N THR A 20 1.10 -19.28 -21.01
CA THR A 20 1.47 -19.60 -19.62
C THR A 20 1.94 -18.35 -18.89
N ALA A 21 2.70 -17.46 -19.53
CA ALA A 21 3.12 -16.19 -18.97
C ALA A 21 1.92 -15.32 -18.56
N TRP A 22 0.90 -15.22 -19.42
CA TRP A 22 -0.34 -14.49 -19.09
C TRP A 22 -1.12 -15.15 -17.94
N LEU A 23 -1.15 -16.48 -17.86
CA LEU A 23 -1.77 -17.17 -16.72
C LEU A 23 -1.04 -16.91 -15.40
N VAL A 24 0.31 -16.82 -15.42
CA VAL A 24 1.09 -16.37 -14.25
C VAL A 24 0.68 -14.98 -13.83
N LEU A 25 0.56 -14.04 -14.77
CA LEU A 25 0.08 -12.69 -14.48
C LEU A 25 -1.31 -12.69 -13.87
N VAL A 26 -2.25 -13.50 -14.38
CA VAL A 26 -3.60 -13.61 -13.80
C VAL A 26 -3.55 -14.08 -12.36
N VAL A 27 -2.72 -15.08 -12.04
CA VAL A 27 -2.57 -15.56 -10.66
C VAL A 27 -2.02 -14.47 -9.73
N VAL A 28 -1.03 -13.71 -10.20
CA VAL A 28 -0.43 -12.62 -9.41
C VAL A 28 -1.42 -11.47 -9.21
N VAL A 29 -2.08 -11.05 -10.29
CA VAL A 29 -3.10 -9.98 -10.24
C VAL A 29 -4.28 -10.37 -9.34
N LEU A 30 -4.68 -11.65 -9.35
CA LEU A 30 -5.73 -12.13 -8.45
C LEU A 30 -5.31 -12.03 -6.99
N ALA A 31 -4.04 -12.31 -6.67
CA ALA A 31 -3.47 -12.12 -5.34
C ALA A 31 -3.48 -10.65 -4.92
N ASP A 32 -3.05 -9.74 -5.81
CA ASP A 32 -3.04 -8.30 -5.56
C ASP A 32 -4.46 -7.75 -5.35
N VAL A 33 -5.42 -8.20 -6.15
CA VAL A 33 -6.83 -7.81 -6.02
C VAL A 33 -7.42 -8.30 -4.69
N MET A 34 -7.13 -9.54 -4.28
CA MET A 34 -7.57 -10.07 -2.98
C MET A 34 -7.04 -9.23 -1.83
N ASP A 35 -5.75 -8.86 -1.84
CA ASP A 35 -5.12 -8.03 -0.83
C ASP A 35 -5.75 -6.63 -0.75
N LEU A 36 -5.94 -5.98 -1.90
CA LEU A 36 -6.53 -4.65 -1.99
C LEU A 36 -8.00 -4.63 -1.57
N ILE A 37 -8.78 -5.63 -1.98
CA ILE A 37 -10.18 -5.76 -1.54
C ILE A 37 -10.20 -5.94 -0.03
N ASP A 38 -9.44 -6.87 0.49
CA ASP A 38 -9.42 -7.19 1.93
C ASP A 38 -9.07 -5.95 2.78
N SER A 39 -8.04 -5.20 2.39
CA SER A 39 -7.61 -4.00 3.11
C SER A 39 -8.64 -2.86 3.05
N SER A 40 -9.35 -2.70 1.92
CA SER A 40 -10.34 -1.62 1.75
C SER A 40 -11.69 -1.95 2.38
N VAL A 41 -12.11 -3.20 2.26
CA VAL A 41 -13.45 -3.68 2.68
C VAL A 41 -13.53 -3.82 4.19
N ALA A 42 -12.45 -4.24 4.86
CA ALA A 42 -12.39 -4.36 6.32
C ALA A 42 -12.73 -3.05 7.03
N ASN A 43 -12.32 -1.90 6.47
CA ASN A 43 -12.63 -0.59 7.04
C ASN A 43 -14.14 -0.29 7.12
N LEU A 44 -14.92 -0.79 6.17
CA LEU A 44 -16.38 -0.61 6.14
C LEU A 44 -17.13 -1.56 7.08
N ALA A 45 -16.53 -2.70 7.41
CA ALA A 45 -17.10 -3.69 8.32
C ALA A 45 -17.00 -3.28 9.80
N GLY A 46 -16.18 -2.29 10.15
CA GLY A 46 -15.93 -1.88 11.53
C GLY A 46 -17.18 -1.75 12.41
N PRO A 47 -18.22 -0.99 12.00
CA PRO A 47 -19.45 -0.88 12.78
C PRO A 47 -20.20 -2.21 12.96
N ALA A 48 -20.26 -3.06 11.92
CA ALA A 48 -20.90 -4.36 11.98
C ALA A 48 -20.14 -5.34 12.90
N ILE A 49 -18.79 -5.37 12.81
CA ILE A 49 -17.92 -6.13 13.70
C ILE A 49 -18.12 -5.71 15.15
N ARG A 50 -18.21 -4.40 15.40
CA ARG A 50 -18.45 -3.86 16.73
C ARG A 50 -19.79 -4.34 17.32
N ALA A 51 -20.84 -4.29 16.52
CA ALA A 51 -22.16 -4.68 16.96
C ALA A 51 -22.28 -6.19 17.23
N ASP A 52 -21.70 -7.02 16.37
CA ASP A 52 -21.82 -8.49 16.44
C ASP A 52 -20.92 -9.09 17.55
N LEU A 53 -19.66 -8.62 17.66
CA LEU A 53 -18.72 -9.14 18.65
C LEU A 53 -18.73 -8.40 19.99
N GLY A 54 -19.62 -7.40 20.18
CA GLY A 54 -19.65 -6.57 21.39
C GLY A 54 -18.33 -5.82 21.66
N ALA A 55 -17.56 -5.56 20.63
CA ALA A 55 -16.21 -5.04 20.75
C ALA A 55 -16.19 -3.53 21.03
N GLY A 56 -15.23 -3.07 21.84
CA GLY A 56 -14.96 -1.65 22.02
C GLY A 56 -14.36 -1.01 20.77
N GLN A 57 -14.34 0.32 20.70
CA GLN A 57 -13.80 1.05 19.56
C GLN A 57 -12.31 0.76 19.33
N VAL A 58 -11.51 0.69 20.39
CA VAL A 58 -10.08 0.35 20.35
C VAL A 58 -9.87 -1.05 19.77
N THR A 59 -10.71 -2.01 20.15
CA THR A 59 -10.62 -3.39 19.65
C THR A 59 -10.88 -3.45 18.15
N VAL A 60 -11.88 -2.72 17.64
CA VAL A 60 -12.14 -2.61 16.20
C VAL A 60 -10.97 -1.96 15.47
N GLN A 61 -10.36 -0.93 16.04
CA GLN A 61 -9.14 -0.33 15.47
C GLN A 61 -8.01 -1.34 15.36
N TRP A 62 -7.83 -2.20 16.38
CA TRP A 62 -6.84 -3.28 16.32
C TRP A 62 -7.16 -4.30 15.22
N VAL A 63 -8.43 -4.70 15.05
CA VAL A 63 -8.84 -5.58 13.93
C VAL A 63 -8.41 -5.03 12.58
N LEU A 64 -8.60 -3.71 12.37
CA LEU A 64 -8.24 -3.05 11.11
C LEU A 64 -6.73 -2.85 10.96
N SER A 65 -6.06 -2.45 12.03
CA SER A 65 -4.65 -2.06 12.00
C SER A 65 -3.70 -3.25 12.10
N ALA A 66 -4.10 -4.36 12.73
CA ALA A 66 -3.27 -5.55 12.90
C ALA A 66 -2.81 -6.13 11.56
N TYR A 67 -3.69 -6.17 10.58
CA TYR A 67 -3.36 -6.57 9.21
C TYR A 67 -2.29 -5.66 8.61
N THR A 68 -2.54 -4.35 8.57
CA THR A 68 -1.63 -3.37 7.95
C THR A 68 -0.28 -3.33 8.65
N ALA A 69 -0.27 -3.40 9.99
CA ALA A 69 0.95 -3.46 10.79
C ALA A 69 1.78 -4.71 10.47
N ALA A 70 1.15 -5.90 10.52
CA ALA A 70 1.80 -7.16 10.23
C ALA A 70 2.29 -7.23 8.76
N PHE A 71 1.50 -6.72 7.83
CA PHE A 71 1.86 -6.61 6.42
C PHE A 71 3.09 -5.73 6.22
N ALA A 72 3.12 -4.52 6.81
CA ALA A 72 4.26 -3.62 6.73
C ALA A 72 5.55 -4.24 7.30
N LEU A 73 5.44 -4.92 8.44
CA LEU A 73 6.57 -5.61 9.09
C LEU A 73 7.14 -6.74 8.23
N GLY A 74 6.28 -7.55 7.64
CA GLY A 74 6.69 -8.69 6.82
C GLY A 74 7.27 -8.30 5.47
N LEU A 75 6.85 -7.16 4.88
CA LEU A 75 7.30 -6.71 3.55
C LEU A 75 8.81 -6.54 3.45
N VAL A 76 9.45 -6.00 4.48
CA VAL A 76 10.90 -5.72 4.46
C VAL A 76 11.72 -7.02 4.36
N THR A 77 11.23 -8.10 4.98
CA THR A 77 11.92 -9.39 5.00
C THR A 77 11.55 -10.30 3.84
N SER A 78 10.40 -10.06 3.25
CA SER A 78 9.81 -10.90 2.21
C SER A 78 10.68 -11.05 0.97
N GLY A 79 11.35 -9.99 0.53
CA GLY A 79 12.28 -10.03 -0.61
C GLY A 79 13.40 -11.05 -0.40
N ARG A 80 14.06 -10.97 0.75
CA ARG A 80 15.16 -11.89 1.13
C ARG A 80 14.67 -13.33 1.33
N LEU A 81 13.50 -13.51 1.92
CA LEU A 81 12.88 -14.82 2.06
C LEU A 81 12.62 -15.48 0.69
N GLY A 82 12.23 -14.68 -0.32
CA GLY A 82 12.05 -15.15 -1.69
C GLY A 82 13.32 -15.67 -2.33
N ASP A 83 14.43 -14.99 -2.10
CA ASP A 83 15.73 -15.41 -2.61
C ASP A 83 16.24 -16.70 -1.95
N LEU A 84 15.95 -16.89 -0.64
CA LEU A 84 16.35 -18.08 0.13
C LEU A 84 15.49 -19.31 -0.13
N LEU A 85 14.17 -19.15 -0.08
CA LEU A 85 13.20 -20.26 -0.11
C LEU A 85 12.68 -20.57 -1.52
N GLY A 86 12.98 -19.68 -2.48
CA GLY A 86 12.47 -19.72 -3.83
C GLY A 86 11.11 -18.99 -3.95
N ARG A 87 11.03 -18.06 -4.90
CA ARG A 87 9.90 -17.15 -5.09
C ARG A 87 8.56 -17.87 -5.29
N ARG A 88 8.55 -18.98 -6.05
CA ARG A 88 7.35 -19.79 -6.25
C ARG A 88 6.82 -20.39 -4.97
N ARG A 89 7.70 -21.05 -4.19
CA ARG A 89 7.32 -21.69 -2.93
C ARG A 89 6.77 -20.67 -1.96
N LEU A 90 7.45 -19.54 -1.85
CA LEU A 90 7.08 -18.47 -0.93
C LEU A 90 5.76 -17.80 -1.33
N PHE A 91 5.52 -17.58 -2.63
CA PHE A 91 4.25 -17.09 -3.14
C PHE A 91 3.09 -18.03 -2.79
N LEU A 92 3.24 -19.33 -3.06
CA LEU A 92 2.20 -20.33 -2.77
C LEU A 92 1.96 -20.49 -1.27
N LEU A 93 3.00 -20.41 -0.44
CA LEU A 93 2.88 -20.42 1.01
C LEU A 93 2.13 -19.18 1.50
N GLY A 94 2.49 -17.99 1.01
CA GLY A 94 1.80 -16.74 1.30
C GLY A 94 0.32 -16.80 0.91
N MET A 95 0.01 -17.26 -0.30
CA MET A 95 -1.35 -17.42 -0.80
C MET A 95 -2.15 -18.43 0.04
N THR A 96 -1.56 -19.56 0.40
CA THR A 96 -2.20 -20.57 1.25
C THR A 96 -2.51 -19.99 2.62
N GLY A 97 -1.50 -19.38 3.26
CA GLY A 97 -1.65 -18.77 4.58
C GLY A 97 -2.66 -17.62 4.58
N PHE A 98 -2.63 -16.75 3.57
CA PHE A 98 -3.61 -15.67 3.41
C PHE A 98 -5.04 -16.21 3.27
N THR A 99 -5.24 -17.24 2.45
CA THR A 99 -6.56 -17.87 2.24
C THR A 99 -7.08 -18.53 3.53
N LEU A 100 -6.21 -19.26 4.25
CA LEU A 100 -6.57 -19.89 5.52
C LEU A 100 -6.84 -18.83 6.62
N ALA A 101 -6.05 -17.78 6.68
CA ALA A 101 -6.28 -16.67 7.61
C ALA A 101 -7.57 -15.91 7.28
N SER A 102 -7.91 -15.72 5.99
CA SER A 102 -9.21 -15.16 5.57
C SER A 102 -10.38 -16.03 6.01
N LEU A 103 -10.25 -17.36 5.87
CA LEU A 103 -11.25 -18.29 6.38
C LEU A 103 -11.37 -18.17 7.91
N ALA A 104 -10.24 -18.10 8.63
CA ALA A 104 -10.25 -17.90 10.07
C ALA A 104 -10.90 -16.58 10.49
N CYS A 105 -10.64 -15.47 9.77
CA CYS A 105 -11.32 -14.20 9.99
C CYS A 105 -12.86 -14.33 9.82
N GLY A 106 -13.31 -15.02 8.76
CA GLY A 106 -14.73 -15.25 8.52
C GLY A 106 -15.41 -16.18 9.52
N LEU A 107 -14.65 -17.00 10.24
CA LEU A 107 -15.13 -17.92 11.28
C LEU A 107 -14.85 -17.42 12.71
N ALA A 108 -14.37 -16.19 12.87
CA ALA A 108 -13.94 -15.65 14.15
C ALA A 108 -15.10 -15.64 15.18
N PRO A 109 -14.93 -16.30 16.35
CA PRO A 109 -15.94 -16.33 17.40
C PRO A 109 -15.92 -15.06 18.27
N ASP A 110 -14.76 -14.39 18.34
CA ASP A 110 -14.54 -13.19 19.16
C ASP A 110 -13.50 -12.26 18.51
N ALA A 111 -13.39 -11.07 19.07
CA ALA A 111 -12.53 -10.03 18.53
C ALA A 111 -11.02 -10.33 18.68
N VAL A 112 -10.61 -11.05 19.72
CA VAL A 112 -9.19 -11.41 19.95
C VAL A 112 -8.74 -12.41 18.88
N PHE A 113 -9.57 -13.42 18.63
CA PHE A 113 -9.32 -14.39 17.56
C PHE A 113 -9.23 -13.67 16.20
N LEU A 114 -10.15 -12.72 15.94
CA LEU A 114 -10.14 -11.94 14.70
C LEU A 114 -8.84 -11.11 14.56
N ILE A 115 -8.37 -10.46 15.63
CA ILE A 115 -7.10 -9.70 15.61
C ILE A 115 -5.92 -10.63 15.28
N VAL A 116 -5.85 -11.81 15.89
CA VAL A 116 -4.80 -12.79 15.62
C VAL A 116 -4.87 -13.28 14.17
N ALA A 117 -6.06 -13.63 13.68
CA ALA A 117 -6.27 -14.04 12.30
C ALA A 117 -5.89 -12.93 11.30
N ARG A 118 -6.24 -11.65 11.58
CA ARG A 118 -5.83 -10.48 10.81
C ARG A 118 -4.31 -10.26 10.80
N THR A 119 -3.65 -10.47 11.94
CA THR A 119 -2.19 -10.41 12.04
C THR A 119 -1.54 -11.45 11.13
N LEU A 120 -1.99 -12.70 11.20
CA LEU A 120 -1.49 -13.78 10.35
C LEU A 120 -1.77 -13.51 8.87
N GLN A 121 -2.97 -13.01 8.54
CA GLN A 121 -3.36 -12.66 7.18
C GLN A 121 -2.42 -11.58 6.61
N GLY A 122 -2.10 -10.52 7.38
CA GLY A 122 -1.16 -9.48 6.99
C GLY A 122 0.26 -10.02 6.77
N LEU A 123 0.75 -10.90 7.64
CA LEU A 123 2.06 -11.55 7.48
C LEU A 123 2.13 -12.38 6.18
N PHE A 124 1.11 -13.20 5.91
CA PHE A 124 1.08 -14.00 4.69
C PHE A 124 0.90 -13.15 3.43
N GLY A 125 0.10 -12.07 3.48
CA GLY A 125 -0.02 -11.09 2.40
C GLY A 125 1.32 -10.42 2.07
N SER A 126 2.06 -10.00 3.09
CA SER A 126 3.38 -9.38 2.92
C SER A 126 4.42 -10.29 2.27
N VAL A 127 4.29 -11.59 2.48
CA VAL A 127 5.12 -12.61 1.84
C VAL A 127 4.71 -12.85 0.39
N MET A 128 3.41 -12.83 0.10
CA MET A 128 2.81 -13.14 -1.20
C MET A 128 3.09 -12.05 -2.25
N ILE A 129 2.78 -10.80 -1.93
CA ILE A 129 2.75 -9.69 -2.90
C ILE A 129 4.11 -9.43 -3.59
N PRO A 130 5.24 -9.27 -2.88
CA PRO A 130 6.53 -9.01 -3.55
C PRO A 130 6.99 -10.17 -4.44
N GLN A 131 6.64 -11.41 -4.06
CA GLN A 131 6.98 -12.59 -4.86
C GLN A 131 6.21 -12.63 -6.17
N GLY A 132 4.95 -12.17 -6.18
CA GLY A 132 4.12 -12.06 -7.37
C GLY A 132 4.79 -11.20 -8.44
N LEU A 133 5.17 -9.96 -8.12
CA LEU A 133 5.86 -9.06 -9.04
C LEU A 133 7.20 -9.63 -9.52
N ALA A 134 7.95 -10.28 -8.63
CA ALA A 134 9.21 -10.94 -8.99
C ALA A 134 9.01 -12.10 -9.97
N LEU A 135 7.96 -12.91 -9.80
CA LEU A 135 7.60 -13.98 -10.72
C LEU A 135 7.20 -13.46 -12.10
N VAL A 136 6.42 -12.36 -12.17
CA VAL A 136 6.07 -11.72 -13.44
C VAL A 136 7.31 -11.26 -14.20
N LYS A 137 8.28 -10.64 -13.50
CA LYS A 137 9.56 -10.21 -14.12
C LYS A 137 10.40 -11.36 -14.67
N VAL A 138 10.34 -12.54 -14.06
CA VAL A 138 11.06 -13.74 -14.52
C VAL A 138 10.42 -14.32 -15.78
N VAL A 139 9.10 -14.23 -15.89
CA VAL A 139 8.32 -14.91 -16.95
C VAL A 139 8.21 -14.07 -18.22
N PHE A 140 8.17 -12.74 -18.10
CA PHE A 140 8.04 -11.85 -19.26
C PHE A 140 9.40 -11.27 -19.68
N PRO A 141 9.76 -11.35 -20.99
CA PRO A 141 10.91 -10.63 -21.53
C PRO A 141 10.76 -9.12 -21.28
N PRO A 142 11.87 -8.36 -21.12
CA PRO A 142 11.84 -6.92 -20.84
C PRO A 142 10.95 -6.12 -21.78
N GLN A 143 10.92 -6.48 -23.08
CA GLN A 143 10.12 -5.82 -24.12
C GLN A 143 8.60 -6.03 -23.92
N GLN A 144 8.19 -7.15 -23.34
CA GLN A 144 6.78 -7.51 -23.10
C GLN A 144 6.32 -7.17 -21.69
N LEU A 145 7.24 -7.05 -20.73
CA LEU A 145 6.94 -6.74 -19.32
C LEU A 145 6.08 -5.48 -19.18
N ARG A 146 6.41 -4.42 -19.93
CA ARG A 146 5.65 -3.17 -19.92
C ARG A 146 4.20 -3.38 -20.38
N ARG A 147 3.98 -4.20 -21.42
CA ARG A 147 2.62 -4.55 -21.90
C ARG A 147 1.88 -5.44 -20.91
N ALA A 148 2.57 -6.35 -20.25
CA ALA A 148 1.99 -7.23 -19.23
C ALA A 148 1.56 -6.44 -17.99
N LEU A 149 2.34 -5.46 -17.54
CA LEU A 149 2.03 -4.64 -16.37
C LEU A 149 1.06 -3.49 -16.66
N ALA A 150 0.81 -3.14 -17.93
CA ALA A 150 -0.08 -2.04 -18.29
C ALA A 150 -1.50 -2.15 -17.69
N PRO A 151 -2.17 -3.31 -17.64
CA PRO A 151 -3.51 -3.43 -17.04
C PRO A 151 -3.49 -3.42 -15.50
N VAL A 152 -2.36 -3.63 -14.85
CA VAL A 152 -2.27 -3.74 -13.37
C VAL A 152 -2.64 -2.43 -12.70
N GLY A 153 -2.14 -1.29 -13.19
CA GLY A 153 -2.45 0.03 -12.63
C GLY A 153 -3.95 0.37 -12.64
N PRO A 154 -4.63 0.30 -13.80
CA PRO A 154 -6.08 0.48 -13.90
C PRO A 154 -6.88 -0.47 -13.01
N LEU A 155 -6.46 -1.73 -12.94
CA LEU A 155 -7.11 -2.73 -12.10
C LEU A 155 -6.97 -2.42 -10.61
N MET A 156 -5.79 -1.97 -10.16
CA MET A 156 -5.60 -1.47 -8.79
C MET A 156 -6.50 -0.27 -8.49
N GLY A 157 -6.62 0.69 -9.43
CA GLY A 157 -7.55 1.81 -9.29
C GLY A 157 -9.01 1.36 -9.19
N LEU A 158 -9.42 0.41 -10.04
CA LEU A 158 -10.77 -0.18 -9.99
C LEU A 158 -11.01 -0.93 -8.67
N THR A 159 -10.03 -1.65 -8.15
CA THR A 159 -10.16 -2.40 -6.89
C THR A 159 -10.27 -1.44 -5.70
N MET A 160 -9.55 -0.32 -5.73
CA MET A 160 -9.59 0.68 -4.66
C MET A 160 -10.98 1.32 -4.53
N VAL A 161 -11.72 1.44 -5.64
CA VAL A 161 -13.11 1.93 -5.66
C VAL A 161 -14.11 0.80 -5.55
N GLY A 162 -13.86 -0.29 -6.26
CA GLY A 162 -14.71 -1.47 -6.24
C GLY A 162 -14.77 -2.13 -4.87
N GLY A 163 -13.68 -2.05 -4.09
CA GLY A 163 -13.63 -2.59 -2.74
C GLY A 163 -14.77 -2.09 -1.84
N PRO A 164 -14.90 -0.78 -1.61
CA PRO A 164 -16.02 -0.23 -0.84
C PRO A 164 -17.40 -0.57 -1.40
N ILE A 165 -17.55 -0.56 -2.72
CA ILE A 165 -18.83 -0.92 -3.37
C ILE A 165 -19.15 -2.40 -3.12
N LEU A 166 -18.16 -3.27 -3.33
CA LEU A 166 -18.28 -4.70 -3.09
C LEU A 166 -18.58 -4.99 -1.62
N ALA A 167 -17.93 -4.28 -0.70
CA ALA A 167 -18.21 -4.38 0.73
C ALA A 167 -19.64 -4.02 1.07
N GLY A 168 -20.10 -2.87 0.60
CA GLY A 168 -21.47 -2.41 0.82
C GLY A 168 -22.49 -3.40 0.25
N TRP A 169 -22.20 -3.97 -0.92
CA TRP A 169 -23.05 -4.97 -1.57
C TRP A 169 -23.05 -6.30 -0.80
N LEU A 170 -21.90 -6.80 -0.37
CA LEU A 170 -21.79 -8.03 0.44
C LEU A 170 -22.49 -7.89 1.78
N LEU A 171 -22.34 -6.75 2.46
CA LEU A 171 -23.03 -6.45 3.72
C LEU A 171 -24.55 -6.38 3.52
N HIS A 172 -25.00 -5.85 2.38
CA HIS A 172 -26.44 -5.74 2.07
C HIS A 172 -27.06 -7.09 1.71
N LEU A 173 -26.32 -7.95 0.99
CA LEU A 173 -26.82 -9.28 0.60
C LEU A 173 -26.95 -10.24 1.79
N ASP A 174 -26.21 -10.00 2.85
CA ASP A 174 -26.17 -10.85 4.06
C ASP A 174 -26.16 -12.35 3.73
N LEU A 175 -25.25 -12.76 2.86
CA LEU A 175 -25.16 -14.13 2.35
C LEU A 175 -25.14 -15.14 3.49
N PHE A 176 -26.19 -15.94 3.60
CA PHE A 176 -26.36 -16.99 4.63
C PHE A 176 -26.34 -16.47 6.07
N GLY A 177 -26.72 -15.20 6.33
CA GLY A 177 -26.65 -14.58 7.65
C GLY A 177 -25.21 -14.31 8.13
N SER A 178 -24.25 -14.30 7.19
CA SER A 178 -22.82 -14.15 7.53
C SER A 178 -22.40 -12.71 7.81
N GLN A 179 -23.25 -11.74 7.51
CA GLN A 179 -23.02 -10.31 7.75
C GLN A 179 -21.60 -9.87 7.30
N TRP A 180 -20.82 -9.27 8.21
CA TRP A 180 -19.45 -8.81 7.95
C TRP A 180 -18.47 -9.95 7.61
N ARG A 181 -18.79 -11.18 8.01
CA ARG A 181 -17.92 -12.36 7.76
C ARG A 181 -17.78 -12.67 6.28
N SER A 182 -18.81 -12.39 5.46
CA SER A 182 -18.79 -12.54 4.01
C SER A 182 -17.63 -11.81 3.34
N ILE A 183 -17.21 -10.70 3.90
CA ILE A 183 -16.10 -9.87 3.45
C ILE A 183 -14.76 -10.63 3.43
N PHE A 184 -14.53 -11.44 4.44
CA PHE A 184 -13.33 -12.28 4.53
C PHE A 184 -13.51 -13.58 3.76
N LEU A 185 -14.69 -14.19 3.83
CA LEU A 185 -14.97 -15.46 3.17
C LEU A 185 -14.90 -15.38 1.65
N ILE A 186 -15.13 -14.22 1.05
CA ILE A 186 -15.00 -14.02 -0.41
C ILE A 186 -13.58 -14.30 -0.91
N ASN A 187 -12.55 -14.09 -0.08
CA ASN A 187 -11.17 -14.38 -0.44
C ASN A 187 -10.91 -15.91 -0.60
N VAL A 188 -11.72 -16.75 0.04
CA VAL A 188 -11.50 -18.21 0.04
C VAL A 188 -11.64 -18.81 -1.36
N PRO A 189 -12.75 -18.63 -2.10
CA PRO A 189 -12.88 -19.19 -3.45
C PRO A 189 -11.84 -18.61 -4.42
N PHE A 190 -11.53 -17.33 -4.34
CA PHE A 190 -10.49 -16.71 -5.18
C PHE A 190 -9.10 -17.25 -4.85
N GLY A 191 -8.77 -17.41 -3.55
CA GLY A 191 -7.51 -17.98 -3.10
C GLY A 191 -7.35 -19.44 -3.53
N LEU A 192 -8.38 -20.26 -3.42
CA LEU A 192 -8.36 -21.65 -3.89
C LEU A 192 -8.17 -21.73 -5.41
N ALA A 193 -8.85 -20.87 -6.18
CA ALA A 193 -8.68 -20.80 -7.64
C ALA A 193 -7.24 -20.37 -8.01
N ALA A 194 -6.71 -19.34 -7.33
CA ALA A 194 -5.34 -18.87 -7.53
C ALA A 194 -4.30 -19.93 -7.16
N LEU A 195 -4.50 -20.68 -6.08
CA LEU A 195 -3.65 -21.80 -5.69
C LEU A 195 -3.68 -22.92 -6.71
N ALA A 196 -4.87 -23.36 -7.12
CA ALA A 196 -5.03 -24.44 -8.11
C ALA A 196 -4.35 -24.09 -9.46
N LEU A 197 -4.53 -22.86 -9.93
CA LEU A 197 -3.89 -22.35 -11.13
C LEU A 197 -2.38 -22.15 -10.92
N GLY A 198 -1.98 -21.53 -9.81
CA GLY A 198 -0.59 -21.23 -9.47
C GLY A 198 0.28 -22.49 -9.37
N HIS A 199 -0.24 -23.57 -8.76
CA HIS A 199 0.46 -24.86 -8.71
C HIS A 199 0.81 -25.41 -10.09
N ARG A 200 -0.03 -25.14 -11.11
CA ARG A 200 0.15 -25.63 -12.49
C ARG A 200 1.04 -24.73 -13.34
N VAL A 201 0.93 -23.40 -13.19
CA VAL A 201 1.52 -22.45 -14.13
C VAL A 201 2.78 -21.73 -13.62
N LEU A 202 2.95 -21.62 -12.30
CA LEU A 202 4.13 -20.90 -11.77
C LEU A 202 5.42 -21.67 -12.05
N PRO A 203 6.48 -21.00 -12.53
CA PRO A 203 7.75 -21.64 -12.89
C PRO A 203 8.40 -22.29 -11.67
N ARG A 204 8.89 -23.51 -11.85
CA ARG A 204 9.50 -24.31 -10.78
C ARG A 204 10.95 -23.91 -10.47
N HIS A 205 11.60 -23.18 -11.37
CA HIS A 205 13.00 -22.81 -11.29
C HIS A 205 13.12 -21.29 -11.28
N GLY A 206 13.93 -20.76 -10.40
CA GLY A 206 14.30 -19.34 -10.36
C GLY A 206 14.43 -18.79 -8.94
N GLY A 207 15.63 -18.39 -8.57
CA GLY A 207 15.86 -17.53 -7.41
C GLY A 207 16.22 -18.23 -6.10
N GLU A 208 16.73 -19.46 -6.12
CA GLU A 208 17.37 -20.02 -4.93
C GLU A 208 18.83 -19.57 -4.90
N ASP A 209 19.10 -18.45 -4.24
CA ASP A 209 20.48 -18.12 -3.87
C ASP A 209 20.82 -18.81 -2.55
N ARG A 210 21.45 -20.00 -2.65
CA ARG A 210 21.87 -20.78 -1.48
C ARG A 210 22.95 -20.09 -0.64
N THR A 211 23.51 -18.99 -1.12
CA THR A 211 24.51 -18.18 -0.41
C THR A 211 23.87 -17.04 0.38
N ALA A 212 22.61 -16.71 0.10
CA ALA A 212 21.87 -15.68 0.82
C ALA A 212 21.71 -16.06 2.29
N ARG A 213 21.96 -15.12 3.19
CA ARG A 213 21.73 -15.28 4.64
C ARG A 213 20.76 -14.21 5.11
N LEU A 214 19.88 -14.60 6.03
CA LEU A 214 18.98 -13.67 6.71
C LEU A 214 19.73 -12.94 7.83
N ASP A 215 19.66 -11.63 7.82
CA ASP A 215 20.05 -10.80 8.95
C ASP A 215 18.93 -10.78 10.00
N LEU A 216 18.86 -11.82 10.82
CA LEU A 216 17.84 -11.93 11.86
C LEU A 216 17.89 -10.77 12.86
N THR A 217 19.08 -10.21 13.11
CA THR A 217 19.26 -9.05 13.99
C THR A 217 18.62 -7.80 13.37
N GLY A 218 18.91 -7.53 12.10
CA GLY A 218 18.29 -6.41 11.38
C GLY A 218 16.77 -6.56 11.27
N VAL A 219 16.29 -7.76 10.96
CA VAL A 219 14.84 -8.07 10.94
C VAL A 219 14.21 -7.82 12.31
N GLY A 220 14.81 -8.35 13.38
CA GLY A 220 14.31 -8.18 14.75
C GLY A 220 14.26 -6.70 15.17
N LEU A 221 15.32 -5.94 14.92
CA LEU A 221 15.39 -4.51 15.22
C LEU A 221 14.32 -3.71 14.46
N LEU A 222 14.14 -3.98 13.17
CA LEU A 222 13.16 -3.27 12.35
C LEU A 222 11.73 -3.63 12.76
N THR A 223 11.47 -4.91 13.04
CA THR A 223 10.17 -5.38 13.53
C THR A 223 9.82 -4.73 14.87
N ALA A 224 10.75 -4.75 15.82
CA ALA A 224 10.55 -4.12 17.13
C ALA A 224 10.37 -2.60 17.02
N ALA A 225 11.19 -1.93 16.22
CA ALA A 225 11.06 -0.49 15.97
C ALA A 225 9.69 -0.13 15.37
N SER A 226 9.23 -0.92 14.41
CA SER A 226 7.93 -0.72 13.76
C SER A 226 6.76 -0.97 14.73
N ALA A 227 6.84 -2.00 15.56
CA ALA A 227 5.84 -2.26 16.59
C ALA A 227 5.78 -1.10 17.61
N LEU A 228 6.96 -0.61 18.07
CA LEU A 228 7.04 0.56 18.97
C LEU A 228 6.55 1.86 18.31
N LEU A 229 6.53 1.96 16.99
CA LEU A 229 5.94 3.09 16.27
C LEU A 229 4.42 2.95 16.13
N ILE A 230 3.96 1.78 15.69
CA ILE A 230 2.56 1.57 15.30
C ILE A 230 1.63 1.51 16.51
N VAL A 231 2.03 0.81 17.58
CA VAL A 231 1.19 0.64 18.78
C VAL A 231 0.76 1.97 19.39
N PRO A 232 1.66 2.92 19.69
CA PRO A 232 1.24 4.22 20.24
C PRO A 232 0.45 5.07 19.24
N LEU A 233 0.66 4.93 17.93
CA LEU A 233 -0.12 5.65 16.93
C LEU A 233 -1.57 5.14 16.86
N ILE A 234 -1.81 3.86 17.13
CA ILE A 234 -3.16 3.28 17.17
C ILE A 234 -3.86 3.61 18.50
N GLN A 235 -3.17 3.40 19.64
CA GLN A 235 -3.81 3.48 20.96
C GLN A 235 -3.69 4.84 21.61
N GLY A 236 -2.65 5.62 21.28
CA GLY A 236 -2.26 6.82 22.03
C GLY A 236 -3.39 7.83 22.10
N ARG A 237 -4.11 8.03 21.01
CA ARG A 237 -5.22 8.96 20.95
C ARG A 237 -6.36 8.59 21.91
N ASP A 238 -6.82 7.33 21.85
CA ASP A 238 -7.98 6.87 22.61
C ASP A 238 -7.69 6.81 24.12
N LEU A 239 -6.41 6.67 24.49
CA LEU A 239 -5.92 6.67 25.83
C LEU A 239 -5.45 8.07 26.30
N GLY A 240 -5.61 9.13 25.50
CA GLY A 240 -5.20 10.48 25.84
C GLY A 240 -3.67 10.69 25.85
N TRP A 241 -2.92 9.96 25.05
CA TRP A 241 -1.46 10.04 24.92
C TRP A 241 -0.71 9.87 26.26
N PRO A 242 -0.85 8.75 26.96
CA PRO A 242 -0.13 8.52 28.22
C PRO A 242 1.38 8.48 28.00
N ALA A 243 2.17 8.72 29.04
CA ALA A 243 3.63 8.87 28.98
C ALA A 243 4.35 7.67 28.30
N TRP A 244 3.82 6.46 28.44
CA TRP A 244 4.41 5.28 27.79
C TRP A 244 4.39 5.34 26.25
N THR A 245 3.41 6.04 25.63
CA THR A 245 3.33 6.20 24.17
C THR A 245 4.52 6.99 23.64
N TYR A 246 4.92 8.05 24.33
CA TYR A 246 6.13 8.82 23.99
C TYR A 246 7.39 8.00 24.20
N GLY A 247 7.44 7.17 25.27
CA GLY A 247 8.54 6.23 25.52
C GLY A 247 8.68 5.21 24.38
N MET A 248 7.57 4.66 23.88
CA MET A 248 7.57 3.74 22.72
C MET A 248 8.01 4.45 21.44
N LEU A 249 7.55 5.67 21.17
CA LEU A 249 7.98 6.46 20.00
C LEU A 249 9.49 6.75 20.07
N ALA A 250 10.00 7.17 21.23
CA ALA A 250 11.43 7.37 21.44
C ALA A 250 12.22 6.06 21.26
N GLY A 251 11.74 4.97 21.85
CA GLY A 251 12.31 3.63 21.68
C GLY A 251 12.35 3.18 20.20
N SER A 252 11.29 3.47 19.42
CA SER A 252 11.28 3.23 17.98
C SER A 252 12.42 3.95 17.26
N VAL A 253 12.63 5.24 17.56
CA VAL A 253 13.73 6.03 16.98
C VAL A 253 15.09 5.43 17.34
N VAL A 254 15.28 5.02 18.61
CA VAL A 254 16.53 4.37 19.07
C VAL A 254 16.75 3.05 18.32
N LEU A 255 15.73 2.19 18.20
CA LEU A 255 15.86 0.92 17.49
C LEU A 255 16.10 1.10 15.99
N LEU A 256 15.51 2.13 15.37
CA LEU A 256 15.83 2.48 13.97
C LEU A 256 17.28 2.95 13.84
N ALA A 257 17.80 3.73 14.78
CA ALA A 257 19.20 4.13 14.78
C ALA A 257 20.12 2.90 14.95
N LEU A 258 19.81 2.00 15.87
CA LEU A 258 20.54 0.73 16.06
C LEU A 258 20.45 -0.16 14.83
N PHE A 259 19.28 -0.22 14.16
CA PHE A 259 19.14 -0.90 12.90
C PHE A 259 20.08 -0.34 11.84
N VAL A 260 20.13 0.98 11.64
CA VAL A 260 21.06 1.61 10.68
C VAL A 260 22.53 1.28 11.00
N VAL A 261 22.90 1.29 12.27
CA VAL A 261 24.27 0.92 12.72
C VAL A 261 24.54 -0.57 12.43
N SER A 262 23.58 -1.45 12.72
CA SER A 262 23.67 -2.90 12.45
C SER A 262 23.85 -3.15 10.95
N GLN A 263 23.06 -2.49 10.09
CA GLN A 263 23.14 -2.64 8.63
C GLN A 263 24.49 -2.22 8.03
N ARG A 264 25.21 -1.30 8.70
CA ARG A 264 26.55 -0.88 8.27
C ARG A 264 27.64 -1.88 8.67
N ARG A 265 27.38 -2.76 9.63
CA ARG A 265 28.35 -3.71 10.19
C ARG A 265 28.16 -5.14 9.72
N THR A 266 26.96 -5.48 9.24
CA THR A 266 26.67 -6.84 8.77
C THR A 266 27.16 -7.06 7.35
N GLY A 267 27.66 -8.29 7.06
CA GLY A 267 28.04 -8.70 5.70
C GLY A 267 26.85 -9.00 4.78
N HIS A 268 25.65 -9.20 5.35
CA HIS A 268 24.43 -9.53 4.60
C HIS A 268 23.26 -8.62 5.03
N PRO A 269 23.31 -7.31 4.74
CA PRO A 269 22.33 -6.35 5.21
C PRO A 269 20.94 -6.64 4.62
N VAL A 270 19.89 -6.44 5.44
CA VAL A 270 18.48 -6.47 4.98
C VAL A 270 18.24 -5.39 3.94
N ILE A 271 18.81 -4.22 4.15
CA ILE A 271 18.75 -3.09 3.23
C ILE A 271 20.15 -2.79 2.74
N THR A 272 20.36 -2.87 1.44
CA THR A 272 21.66 -2.63 0.82
C THR A 272 22.11 -1.17 1.03
N PRO A 273 23.21 -0.89 1.74
CA PRO A 273 23.60 0.49 2.09
C PRO A 273 23.92 1.37 0.89
N SER A 274 24.28 0.79 -0.25
CA SER A 274 24.54 1.50 -1.51
C SER A 274 23.33 2.29 -2.01
N LEU A 275 22.09 1.80 -1.73
CA LEU A 275 20.86 2.50 -2.09
C LEU A 275 20.77 3.89 -1.44
N PHE A 276 21.23 4.04 -0.19
CA PHE A 276 21.20 5.33 0.51
C PHE A 276 22.24 6.34 -0.01
N ARG A 277 23.20 5.90 -0.83
CA ARG A 277 24.12 6.82 -1.54
C ARG A 277 23.49 7.41 -2.80
N LYS A 278 22.42 6.80 -3.30
CA LYS A 278 21.70 7.23 -4.49
C LYS A 278 20.71 8.33 -4.13
N ARG A 279 20.94 9.54 -4.61
CA ARG A 279 20.11 10.71 -4.31
C ARG A 279 18.65 10.50 -4.73
N GLY A 280 18.42 9.85 -5.88
CA GLY A 280 17.09 9.51 -6.38
C GLY A 280 16.32 8.64 -5.39
N PHE A 281 16.98 7.65 -4.79
CA PHE A 281 16.41 6.75 -3.82
C PHE A 281 15.99 7.47 -2.52
N VAL A 282 16.93 8.19 -1.88
CA VAL A 282 16.69 8.84 -0.58
C VAL A 282 15.63 9.94 -0.68
N VAL A 283 15.77 10.82 -1.67
CA VAL A 283 14.78 11.89 -1.89
C VAL A 283 13.45 11.30 -2.35
N GLY A 284 13.48 10.26 -3.18
CA GLY A 284 12.29 9.53 -3.60
C GLY A 284 11.50 8.96 -2.43
N LEU A 285 12.17 8.33 -1.45
CA LEU A 285 11.52 7.84 -0.23
C LEU A 285 10.88 8.96 0.61
N ALA A 286 11.54 10.13 0.70
CA ALA A 286 10.95 11.28 1.38
C ALA A 286 9.70 11.82 0.66
N VAL A 287 9.72 11.82 -0.69
CA VAL A 287 8.54 12.17 -1.52
C VAL A 287 7.43 11.15 -1.31
N VAL A 288 7.74 9.84 -1.28
CA VAL A 288 6.77 8.78 -0.93
C VAL A 288 6.13 9.05 0.42
N ALA A 289 6.94 9.33 1.43
CA ALA A 289 6.45 9.55 2.79
C ALA A 289 5.45 10.72 2.85
N GLY A 290 5.79 11.87 2.26
CA GLY A 290 4.89 13.03 2.22
C GLY A 290 3.60 12.76 1.44
N PHE A 291 3.72 12.15 0.27
CA PHE A 291 2.59 11.84 -0.60
C PHE A 291 1.61 10.86 0.01
N TYR A 292 2.11 9.70 0.52
CA TYR A 292 1.24 8.66 1.09
C TYR A 292 0.64 9.07 2.44
N ALA A 293 1.35 9.88 3.26
CA ALA A 293 0.77 10.45 4.47
C ALA A 293 -0.42 11.36 4.13
N SER A 294 -0.27 12.24 3.14
CA SER A 294 -1.35 13.11 2.66
C SER A 294 -2.52 12.32 2.07
N LEU A 295 -2.22 11.34 1.21
CA LEU A 295 -3.22 10.50 0.53
C LEU A 295 -4.08 9.70 1.52
N SER A 296 -3.45 9.02 2.47
CA SER A 296 -4.16 8.20 3.47
C SER A 296 -5.02 9.06 4.39
N ALA A 297 -4.53 10.22 4.80
CA ALA A 297 -5.30 11.18 5.58
C ALA A 297 -6.48 11.76 4.79
N PHE A 298 -6.30 12.08 3.52
CA PHE A 298 -7.38 12.51 2.63
C PHE A 298 -8.51 11.46 2.58
N VAL A 299 -8.16 10.20 2.31
CA VAL A 299 -9.15 9.11 2.24
C VAL A 299 -9.89 8.95 3.58
N LEU A 300 -9.17 8.96 4.70
CA LEU A 300 -9.76 8.90 6.04
C LEU A 300 -10.77 10.02 6.25
N VAL A 301 -10.37 11.27 6.00
CA VAL A 301 -11.18 12.45 6.32
C VAL A 301 -12.41 12.56 5.42
N VAL A 302 -12.31 12.20 4.14
CA VAL A 302 -13.48 12.11 3.26
C VAL A 302 -14.49 11.09 3.81
N ASN A 303 -14.02 9.90 4.21
CA ASN A 303 -14.89 8.88 4.79
C ASN A 303 -15.56 9.36 6.08
N LEU A 304 -14.80 9.95 7.00
CA LEU A 304 -15.34 10.45 8.28
C LEU A 304 -16.33 11.59 8.08
N LEU A 305 -16.02 12.55 7.21
CA LEU A 305 -16.93 13.66 6.91
C LEU A 305 -18.23 13.15 6.32
N LEU A 306 -18.19 12.28 5.31
CA LEU A 306 -19.38 11.83 4.60
C LEU A 306 -20.23 10.89 5.48
N GLN A 307 -19.62 9.93 6.19
CA GLN A 307 -20.34 8.95 6.97
C GLN A 307 -20.75 9.46 8.36
N GLN A 308 -19.81 10.02 9.13
CA GLN A 308 -20.08 10.44 10.51
C GLN A 308 -20.58 11.89 10.57
N GLY A 309 -20.04 12.77 9.73
CA GLY A 309 -20.43 14.18 9.68
C GLY A 309 -21.80 14.40 9.01
N LEU A 310 -21.97 13.83 7.82
CA LEU A 310 -23.19 14.04 7.00
C LEU A 310 -24.18 12.87 7.06
N GLY A 311 -23.86 11.77 7.75
CA GLY A 311 -24.74 10.62 7.90
C GLY A 311 -24.99 9.83 6.61
N TRP A 312 -24.09 9.93 5.63
CA TRP A 312 -24.21 9.18 4.37
C TRP A 312 -23.94 7.69 4.58
N SER A 313 -24.68 6.86 3.85
CA SER A 313 -24.42 5.42 3.87
C SER A 313 -23.03 5.07 3.32
N PRO A 314 -22.44 3.95 3.74
CA PRO A 314 -21.16 3.47 3.18
C PRO A 314 -21.17 3.36 1.65
N LEU A 315 -22.29 2.85 1.08
CA LEU A 315 -22.47 2.73 -0.36
C LEU A 315 -22.44 4.12 -1.05
N ARG A 316 -23.19 5.10 -0.53
CA ARG A 316 -23.21 6.46 -1.07
C ARG A 316 -21.80 7.10 -0.99
N THR A 317 -21.10 6.88 0.11
CA THR A 317 -19.72 7.36 0.29
C THR A 317 -18.78 6.71 -0.73
N GLY A 318 -18.86 5.40 -0.92
CA GLY A 318 -18.06 4.68 -1.93
C GLY A 318 -18.31 5.18 -3.34
N LEU A 319 -19.60 5.35 -3.73
CA LEU A 319 -19.97 5.90 -5.03
C LEU A 319 -19.45 7.33 -5.24
N THR A 320 -19.37 8.13 -4.17
CA THR A 320 -18.82 9.50 -4.23
C THR A 320 -17.32 9.49 -4.55
N LEU A 321 -16.58 8.44 -4.22
CA LEU A 321 -15.15 8.31 -4.52
C LEU A 321 -14.86 7.83 -5.96
N ILE A 322 -15.88 7.43 -6.75
CA ILE A 322 -15.70 6.99 -8.14
C ILE A 322 -14.96 8.04 -9.00
N PRO A 323 -15.30 9.36 -8.99
CA PRO A 323 -14.57 10.35 -9.75
C PRO A 323 -13.07 10.39 -9.40
N TRP A 324 -12.72 10.29 -8.11
CA TRP A 324 -11.33 10.24 -7.67
C TRP A 324 -10.59 9.04 -8.27
N ALA A 325 -11.20 7.88 -8.28
CA ALA A 325 -10.59 6.69 -8.84
C ALA A 325 -10.49 6.70 -10.36
N LEU A 326 -11.52 7.22 -11.04
CA LEU A 326 -11.45 7.40 -12.49
C LEU A 326 -10.33 8.37 -12.87
N GLY A 327 -10.21 9.49 -12.14
CA GLY A 327 -9.09 10.41 -12.31
C GLY A 327 -7.75 9.74 -12.12
N THR A 328 -7.60 8.96 -11.05
CA THR A 328 -6.38 8.21 -10.75
C THR A 328 -6.06 7.19 -11.86
N ALA A 329 -7.04 6.41 -12.29
CA ALA A 329 -6.85 5.38 -13.32
C ALA A 329 -6.42 6.00 -14.67
N VAL A 330 -7.09 7.06 -15.10
CA VAL A 330 -6.73 7.79 -16.34
C VAL A 330 -5.33 8.36 -16.25
N ALA A 331 -4.98 8.97 -15.13
CA ALA A 331 -3.66 9.58 -14.93
C ALA A 331 -2.53 8.53 -14.87
N VAL A 332 -2.75 7.39 -14.23
CA VAL A 332 -1.80 6.25 -14.20
C VAL A 332 -1.54 5.75 -15.62
N LEU A 333 -2.58 5.58 -16.43
CA LEU A 333 -2.45 5.17 -17.83
C LEU A 333 -1.63 6.18 -18.64
N LEU A 334 -1.93 7.47 -18.52
CA LEU A 334 -1.21 8.54 -19.21
C LEU A 334 0.25 8.64 -18.72
N ALA A 335 0.48 8.53 -17.42
CA ALA A 335 1.83 8.55 -16.85
C ALA A 335 2.67 7.39 -17.37
N GLY A 336 2.14 6.16 -17.36
CA GLY A 336 2.85 4.96 -17.83
C GLY A 336 3.07 4.94 -19.35
N ALA A 337 2.14 5.47 -20.14
CA ALA A 337 2.22 5.42 -21.61
C ALA A 337 3.18 6.46 -22.20
N VAL A 338 3.19 7.70 -21.68
CA VAL A 338 3.83 8.83 -22.37
C VAL A 338 4.59 9.76 -21.43
N LEU A 339 4.03 10.12 -20.26
CA LEU A 339 4.53 11.24 -19.46
C LEU A 339 5.80 10.88 -18.68
N ALA A 340 5.92 9.67 -18.17
CA ALA A 340 7.08 9.25 -17.37
C ALA A 340 8.40 9.36 -18.17
N GLU A 341 8.38 8.94 -19.44
CA GLU A 341 9.56 9.03 -20.32
C GLU A 341 9.89 10.47 -20.75
N LYS A 342 8.84 11.24 -21.12
CA LYS A 342 9.05 12.58 -21.71
C LYS A 342 9.29 13.65 -20.66
N LEU A 343 8.62 13.61 -19.53
CA LEU A 343 8.62 14.68 -18.54
C LEU A 343 9.54 14.40 -17.34
N GLY A 344 9.94 13.15 -17.09
CA GLY A 344 10.77 12.81 -15.93
C GLY A 344 10.17 13.40 -14.63
N ARG A 345 10.99 14.14 -13.83
CA ARG A 345 10.52 14.75 -12.58
C ARG A 345 9.42 15.82 -12.77
N ALA A 346 9.25 16.37 -13.98
CA ALA A 346 8.18 17.33 -14.23
C ALA A 346 6.80 16.67 -14.15
N SER A 347 6.69 15.36 -14.43
CA SER A 347 5.46 14.58 -14.22
C SER A 347 5.06 14.56 -12.76
N LEU A 348 6.02 14.32 -11.83
CA LEU A 348 5.76 14.37 -10.38
C LEU A 348 5.32 15.74 -9.92
N ARG A 349 5.97 16.80 -10.42
CA ARG A 349 5.59 18.18 -10.10
C ARG A 349 4.18 18.49 -10.57
N LEU A 350 3.86 18.11 -11.81
CA LEU A 350 2.53 18.32 -12.38
C LEU A 350 1.48 17.57 -11.56
N GLY A 351 1.72 16.28 -11.24
CA GLY A 351 0.81 15.46 -10.45
C GLY A 351 0.55 16.04 -9.06
N LEU A 352 1.60 16.39 -8.31
CA LEU A 352 1.47 17.01 -6.98
C LEU A 352 0.79 18.39 -7.05
N SER A 353 1.09 19.23 -8.06
CA SER A 353 0.42 20.51 -8.22
C SER A 353 -1.09 20.36 -8.49
N ILE A 354 -1.47 19.39 -9.34
CA ILE A 354 -2.88 19.09 -9.61
C ILE A 354 -3.55 18.52 -8.35
N ALA A 355 -2.88 17.65 -7.59
CA ALA A 355 -3.41 17.13 -6.33
C ALA A 355 -3.64 18.24 -5.29
N VAL A 356 -2.73 19.23 -5.20
CA VAL A 356 -2.90 20.42 -4.36
C VAL A 356 -4.13 21.21 -4.79
N VAL A 357 -4.29 21.48 -6.10
CA VAL A 357 -5.49 22.16 -6.62
C VAL A 357 -6.76 21.39 -6.30
N GLY A 358 -6.74 20.07 -6.43
CA GLY A 358 -7.88 19.20 -6.09
C GLY A 358 -8.24 19.28 -4.60
N LEU A 359 -7.27 19.19 -3.69
CA LEU A 359 -7.47 19.30 -2.25
C LEU A 359 -7.99 20.69 -1.84
N LEU A 360 -7.45 21.75 -2.43
CA LEU A 360 -7.94 23.11 -2.20
C LEU A 360 -9.35 23.32 -2.77
N SER A 361 -9.68 22.67 -3.90
CA SER A 361 -11.05 22.69 -4.45
C SER A 361 -12.02 21.95 -3.54
N LEU A 362 -11.62 20.82 -2.93
CA LEU A 362 -12.42 20.14 -1.90
C LEU A 362 -12.63 21.01 -0.67
N TRP A 363 -11.56 21.62 -0.16
CA TRP A 363 -11.64 22.59 0.92
C TRP A 363 -12.64 23.70 0.60
N TRP A 364 -12.54 24.30 -0.58
CA TRP A 364 -13.43 25.38 -1.02
C TRP A 364 -14.89 24.93 -1.15
N THR A 365 -15.12 23.74 -1.72
CA THR A 365 -16.47 23.18 -1.89
C THR A 365 -17.14 22.97 -0.54
N VAL A 366 -16.42 22.35 0.42
CA VAL A 366 -16.93 22.09 1.77
C VAL A 366 -17.18 23.41 2.51
N ALA A 367 -16.24 24.37 2.45
CA ALA A 367 -16.37 25.67 3.09
C ALA A 367 -17.56 26.50 2.54
N ARG A 368 -17.89 26.37 1.24
CA ARG A 368 -18.99 27.12 0.63
C ARG A 368 -20.36 26.51 0.81
N GLN A 369 -20.45 25.18 0.73
CA GLN A 369 -21.73 24.48 0.72
C GLN A 369 -22.08 23.91 2.09
N GLY A 370 -21.12 23.72 2.97
CA GLY A 370 -21.37 23.17 4.29
C GLY A 370 -22.08 21.82 4.24
N ALA A 371 -23.21 21.69 4.90
CA ALA A 371 -24.01 20.45 4.95
C ALA A 371 -24.75 20.14 3.62
N ASP A 372 -24.87 21.10 2.71
CA ASP A 372 -25.59 20.94 1.44
C ASP A 372 -24.71 20.34 0.33
N VAL A 373 -23.50 19.87 0.66
CA VAL A 373 -22.65 19.15 -0.30
C VAL A 373 -23.36 17.93 -0.85
N THR A 374 -23.18 17.72 -2.13
CA THR A 374 -23.73 16.57 -2.85
C THR A 374 -22.62 15.79 -3.53
N VAL A 375 -22.94 14.57 -3.99
CA VAL A 375 -21.99 13.76 -4.80
C VAL A 375 -21.48 14.55 -6.01
N TRP A 376 -22.37 15.28 -6.67
CA TRP A 376 -22.06 16.04 -7.89
C TRP A 376 -21.20 17.28 -7.64
N THR A 377 -21.37 17.92 -6.47
CA THR A 377 -20.54 19.10 -6.14
C THR A 377 -19.12 18.72 -5.70
N LEU A 378 -18.95 17.52 -5.11
CA LEU A 378 -17.65 16.99 -4.74
C LEU A 378 -16.91 16.35 -5.93
N ALA A 379 -17.65 15.82 -6.92
CA ALA A 379 -17.11 15.04 -8.02
C ALA A 379 -15.98 15.74 -8.80
N PRO A 380 -16.08 17.02 -9.20
CA PRO A 380 -14.99 17.69 -9.93
C PRO A 380 -13.69 17.76 -9.12
N ALA A 381 -13.77 18.14 -7.83
CA ALA A 381 -12.63 18.26 -6.96
C ALA A 381 -11.98 16.88 -6.68
N LEU A 382 -12.81 15.85 -6.49
CA LEU A 382 -12.35 14.46 -6.34
C LEU A 382 -11.65 13.96 -7.60
N LEU A 383 -12.22 14.23 -8.79
CA LEU A 383 -11.61 13.87 -10.07
C LEU A 383 -10.21 14.49 -10.25
N VAL A 384 -10.10 15.79 -9.95
CA VAL A 384 -8.84 16.53 -10.04
C VAL A 384 -7.82 15.98 -9.03
N THR A 385 -8.24 15.74 -7.77
CA THR A 385 -7.36 15.13 -6.75
C THR A 385 -6.87 13.76 -7.19
N GLY A 386 -7.75 12.92 -7.73
CA GLY A 386 -7.41 11.59 -8.23
C GLY A 386 -6.46 11.66 -9.42
N PHE A 387 -6.73 12.52 -10.38
CA PHE A 387 -5.86 12.70 -11.55
C PHE A 387 -4.45 13.14 -11.14
N GLY A 388 -4.34 14.11 -10.22
CA GLY A 388 -3.06 14.53 -9.66
C GLY A 388 -2.32 13.38 -8.98
N SER A 389 -3.02 12.62 -8.14
CA SER A 389 -2.44 11.45 -7.44
C SER A 389 -1.95 10.37 -8.40
N GLY A 390 -2.72 10.05 -9.44
CA GLY A 390 -2.37 9.04 -10.43
C GLY A 390 -1.11 9.38 -11.22
N LEU A 391 -0.87 10.66 -11.52
CA LEU A 391 0.36 11.10 -12.19
C LEU A 391 1.62 10.94 -11.33
N VAL A 392 1.48 10.77 -10.01
CA VAL A 392 2.61 10.59 -9.09
C VAL A 392 3.02 9.11 -8.99
N PHE A 393 2.09 8.16 -9.00
CA PHE A 393 2.36 6.75 -8.68
C PHE A 393 3.47 6.12 -9.54
N VAL A 394 3.34 6.17 -10.86
CA VAL A 394 4.26 5.49 -11.79
C VAL A 394 5.66 6.13 -11.80
N PRO A 395 5.78 7.46 -12.02
CA PRO A 395 7.10 8.09 -12.06
C PRO A 395 7.85 7.99 -10.72
N LEU A 396 7.14 7.98 -9.60
CA LEU A 396 7.74 7.89 -8.27
C LEU A 396 8.49 6.57 -8.08
N VAL A 397 7.89 5.45 -8.51
CA VAL A 397 8.53 4.14 -8.50
C VAL A 397 9.77 4.12 -9.39
N ASP A 398 9.69 4.71 -10.60
CA ASP A 398 10.82 4.79 -11.52
C ASP A 398 12.02 5.56 -10.93
N PHE A 399 11.78 6.65 -10.19
CA PHE A 399 12.85 7.42 -9.55
C PHE A 399 13.51 6.68 -8.39
N ILE A 400 12.79 5.80 -7.70
CA ILE A 400 13.30 5.07 -6.54
C ILE A 400 14.06 3.81 -6.97
N ILE A 401 13.49 3.06 -7.92
CA ILE A 401 14.03 1.75 -8.29
C ILE A 401 14.83 1.80 -9.60
N GLY A 402 14.67 2.84 -10.41
CA GLY A 402 15.26 2.91 -11.74
C GLY A 402 16.80 2.89 -11.77
N ASP A 403 17.45 3.37 -10.72
CA ASP A 403 18.91 3.37 -10.54
C ASP A 403 19.42 2.19 -9.70
N ALA A 404 18.53 1.28 -9.30
CA ALA A 404 18.88 0.11 -8.52
C ALA A 404 19.44 -1.00 -9.41
N THR A 405 20.51 -1.66 -8.95
CA THR A 405 21.02 -2.87 -9.62
C THR A 405 20.01 -4.02 -9.49
N PRO A 406 20.10 -5.06 -10.33
CA PRO A 406 19.19 -6.22 -10.24
C PRO A 406 19.10 -6.82 -8.83
N GLU A 407 20.23 -6.82 -8.09
CA GLU A 407 20.33 -7.32 -6.72
C GLU A 407 19.68 -6.37 -5.70
N GLU A 408 19.65 -5.06 -5.99
CA GLU A 408 19.08 -4.04 -5.12
C GLU A 408 17.57 -3.84 -5.31
N VAL A 409 17.02 -4.22 -6.47
CA VAL A 409 15.60 -3.98 -6.82
C VAL A 409 14.65 -4.58 -5.79
N GLY A 410 14.92 -5.82 -5.35
CA GLY A 410 14.08 -6.50 -4.35
C GLY A 410 14.05 -5.74 -3.03
N THR A 411 15.22 -5.38 -2.51
CA THR A 411 15.38 -4.61 -1.27
C THR A 411 14.79 -3.20 -1.38
N GLY A 412 15.05 -2.53 -2.52
CA GLY A 412 14.53 -1.19 -2.80
C GLY A 412 13.00 -1.16 -2.86
N ALA A 413 12.38 -2.14 -3.53
CA ALA A 413 10.92 -2.28 -3.59
C ALA A 413 10.31 -2.60 -2.23
N GLY A 414 10.95 -3.48 -1.44
CA GLY A 414 10.50 -3.78 -0.07
C GLY A 414 10.52 -2.53 0.81
N LEU A 415 11.60 -1.73 0.76
CA LEU A 415 11.70 -0.50 1.54
C LEU A 415 10.71 0.57 1.06
N LEU A 416 10.50 0.71 -0.26
CA LEU A 416 9.48 1.58 -0.83
C LEU A 416 8.10 1.26 -0.25
N ASN A 417 7.68 -0.01 -0.31
CA ASN A 417 6.40 -0.45 0.22
C ASN A 417 6.29 -0.23 1.73
N ALA A 418 7.36 -0.51 2.49
CA ALA A 418 7.38 -0.25 3.93
C ALA A 418 7.19 1.24 4.24
N VAL A 419 7.90 2.14 3.54
CA VAL A 419 7.74 3.59 3.70
C VAL A 419 6.33 4.04 3.32
N GLN A 420 5.72 3.50 2.27
CA GLN A 420 4.33 3.78 1.89
C GLN A 420 3.37 3.45 3.04
N GLN A 421 3.49 2.27 3.62
CA GLN A 421 2.62 1.81 4.71
C GLN A 421 2.83 2.63 5.99
N PHE A 422 4.09 2.86 6.40
CA PHE A 422 4.38 3.67 7.59
C PHE A 422 3.94 5.11 7.43
N ALA A 423 4.20 5.72 6.28
CA ALA A 423 3.79 7.09 6.00
C ALA A 423 2.26 7.22 5.96
N GLY A 424 1.57 6.24 5.36
CA GLY A 424 0.11 6.18 5.39
C GLY A 424 -0.43 6.09 6.81
N ALA A 425 0.08 5.17 7.62
CA ALA A 425 -0.30 5.01 9.03
C ALA A 425 -0.03 6.28 9.84
N LEU A 426 1.15 6.90 9.66
CA LEU A 426 1.51 8.15 10.34
C LEU A 426 0.58 9.31 9.90
N GLY A 427 0.26 9.40 8.62
CA GLY A 427 -0.66 10.40 8.09
C GLY A 427 -2.06 10.27 8.69
N VAL A 428 -2.58 9.04 8.74
CA VAL A 428 -3.87 8.73 9.39
C VAL A 428 -3.83 9.08 10.88
N ALA A 429 -2.78 8.69 11.60
CA ALA A 429 -2.66 8.96 13.04
C ALA A 429 -2.54 10.46 13.32
N ALA A 430 -1.62 11.16 12.64
CA ALA A 430 -1.36 12.58 12.89
C ALA A 430 -2.56 13.45 12.46
N LEU A 431 -3.02 13.32 11.21
CA LEU A 431 -4.10 14.14 10.69
C LEU A 431 -5.47 13.70 11.20
N GLY A 432 -5.64 12.41 11.52
CA GLY A 432 -6.80 11.90 12.25
C GLY A 432 -6.90 12.51 13.64
N THR A 433 -5.79 12.63 14.39
CA THR A 433 -5.76 13.30 15.69
C THR A 433 -6.17 14.78 15.56
N VAL A 434 -5.62 15.50 14.57
CA VAL A 434 -6.02 16.89 14.28
C VAL A 434 -7.51 17.00 13.95
N PHE A 435 -8.02 16.10 13.10
CA PHE A 435 -9.42 16.05 12.72
C PHE A 435 -10.33 15.90 13.93
N PHE A 436 -10.11 14.88 14.75
CA PHE A 436 -10.97 14.61 15.89
C PHE A 436 -10.80 15.62 17.05
N ALA A 437 -9.62 16.21 17.21
CA ALA A 437 -9.45 17.33 18.14
C ALA A 437 -10.36 18.53 17.76
N ARG A 438 -10.60 18.71 16.47
CA ARG A 438 -11.47 19.78 15.96
C ARG A 438 -12.96 19.40 15.98
N VAL A 439 -13.30 18.13 15.81
CA VAL A 439 -14.70 17.64 15.83
C VAL A 439 -15.38 17.92 17.17
N GLY A 440 -14.69 17.74 18.29
CA GLY A 440 -15.17 18.10 19.66
C GLY A 440 -16.60 17.68 19.97
N SER A 441 -17.56 18.59 19.75
CA SER A 441 -19.00 18.40 20.06
C SER A 441 -19.74 17.37 19.18
N GLY A 442 -19.11 16.89 18.09
CA GLY A 442 -19.75 15.96 17.15
C GLY A 442 -20.84 16.57 16.27
N SER A 443 -20.95 17.89 16.20
CA SER A 443 -21.92 18.57 15.32
C SER A 443 -21.46 18.52 13.86
N VAL A 444 -22.41 18.60 12.90
CA VAL A 444 -22.11 18.64 11.47
C VAL A 444 -21.11 19.75 11.14
N SER A 445 -21.30 20.94 11.72
CA SER A 445 -20.40 22.08 11.51
C SER A 445 -18.98 21.80 12.02
N SER A 446 -18.81 21.05 13.10
CA SER A 446 -17.49 20.69 13.62
C SER A 446 -16.80 19.66 12.72
N TYR A 447 -17.52 18.70 12.12
CA TYR A 447 -16.99 17.79 11.12
C TYR A 447 -16.54 18.50 9.86
N LEU A 448 -17.33 19.47 9.37
CA LEU A 448 -16.99 20.31 8.21
C LEU A 448 -15.70 21.09 8.46
N GLY A 449 -15.63 21.85 9.57
CA GLY A 449 -14.44 22.62 9.92
C GLY A 449 -13.20 21.76 10.20
N ALA A 450 -13.37 20.52 10.70
CA ALA A 450 -12.30 19.57 10.84
C ALA A 450 -11.78 19.06 9.49
N ALA A 451 -12.68 18.78 8.54
CA ALA A 451 -12.33 18.35 7.19
C ALA A 451 -11.61 19.47 6.41
N GLU A 452 -12.09 20.69 6.50
CA GLU A 452 -11.44 21.88 5.91
C GLU A 452 -9.99 22.02 6.40
N LEU A 453 -9.78 21.95 7.71
CA LEU A 453 -8.45 22.05 8.31
C LEU A 453 -7.52 20.96 7.75
N VAL A 454 -7.98 19.71 7.72
CA VAL A 454 -7.13 18.59 7.26
C VAL A 454 -6.89 18.63 5.76
N PHE A 455 -7.85 19.05 4.93
CA PHE A 455 -7.61 19.26 3.49
C PHE A 455 -6.56 20.34 3.26
N GLY A 456 -6.59 21.43 4.05
CA GLY A 456 -5.57 22.48 4.01
C GLY A 456 -4.18 21.96 4.41
N ILE A 457 -4.08 21.19 5.49
CA ILE A 457 -2.80 20.58 5.93
C ILE A 457 -2.29 19.57 4.90
N ALA A 458 -3.16 18.72 4.34
CA ALA A 458 -2.80 17.77 3.30
C ALA A 458 -2.31 18.48 2.03
N ALA A 459 -2.93 19.58 1.64
CA ALA A 459 -2.46 20.42 0.53
C ALA A 459 -1.08 21.03 0.84
N ALA A 460 -0.87 21.56 2.04
CA ALA A 460 0.42 22.09 2.48
C ALA A 460 1.51 21.00 2.49
N LEU A 461 1.19 19.79 2.97
CA LEU A 461 2.11 18.65 2.93
C LEU A 461 2.48 18.26 1.50
N ASN A 462 1.52 18.28 0.56
CA ASN A 462 1.80 18.05 -0.85
C ASN A 462 2.66 19.18 -1.46
N VAL A 463 2.51 20.44 -1.01
CA VAL A 463 3.41 21.53 -1.42
C VAL A 463 4.84 21.29 -0.91
N VAL A 464 5.01 20.88 0.34
CA VAL A 464 6.34 20.50 0.87
C VAL A 464 6.92 19.33 0.06
N THR A 465 6.11 18.33 -0.24
CA THR A 465 6.50 17.19 -1.08
C THR A 465 6.90 17.63 -2.50
N LEU A 466 6.18 18.59 -3.08
CA LEU A 466 6.49 19.20 -4.38
C LEU A 466 7.86 19.91 -4.37
N LEU A 467 8.20 20.60 -3.29
CA LEU A 467 9.52 21.21 -3.11
C LEU A 467 10.62 20.15 -3.03
N LEU A 468 10.39 19.04 -2.31
CA LEU A 468 11.33 17.91 -2.25
C LEU A 468 11.57 17.28 -3.63
N VAL A 469 10.56 17.21 -4.51
CA VAL A 469 10.75 16.76 -5.90
C VAL A 469 11.79 17.60 -6.62
N GLY A 470 11.98 18.86 -6.26
CA GLY A 470 13.05 19.72 -6.80
C GLY A 470 14.47 19.17 -6.59
N LEU A 471 14.65 18.35 -5.56
CA LEU A 471 15.93 17.72 -5.23
C LEU A 471 16.20 16.41 -6.01
N LEU A 472 15.20 15.83 -6.68
CA LEU A 472 15.36 14.68 -7.55
C LEU A 472 16.16 15.03 -8.82
N PRO A 473 16.87 14.08 -9.43
CA PRO A 473 17.48 14.26 -10.75
C PRO A 473 16.40 14.58 -11.79
N ARG A 474 16.79 15.17 -12.93
CA ARG A 474 15.83 15.57 -13.98
C ARG A 474 15.09 14.38 -14.59
N HIS A 475 15.78 13.27 -14.76
CA HIS A 475 15.23 12.01 -15.26
C HIS A 475 15.66 10.88 -14.32
N ALA A 476 14.85 9.83 -14.23
CA ALA A 476 15.27 8.60 -13.54
C ALA A 476 16.51 8.05 -14.28
N GLN A 477 17.61 7.87 -13.56
CA GLN A 477 18.79 7.24 -14.12
C GLN A 477 18.47 5.75 -14.27
N ARG A 478 18.50 5.24 -15.49
CA ARG A 478 18.40 3.80 -15.72
C ARG A 478 19.81 3.24 -15.61
N ALA A 479 20.03 2.25 -14.75
CA ALA A 479 21.25 1.47 -14.76
C ALA A 479 21.41 0.94 -16.18
N HIS A 480 22.47 1.38 -16.86
CA HIS A 480 22.80 0.90 -18.19
C HIS A 480 23.22 -0.56 -18.03
N GLY A 481 22.34 -1.49 -18.49
CA GLY A 481 22.68 -2.89 -18.67
C GLY A 481 23.52 -3.10 -19.92
#